data_84b3925fa600c593825330ed451138df
#
_entry.id   84b3925fa600c593825330ed451138df
#
_cell.length_a   1.000
_cell.length_b   1.000
_cell.length_c   1.000
_cell.angle_alpha   90.00
_cell.angle_beta   90.00
_cell.angle_gamma   90.00
#
_symmetry.space_group_name_H-M   'P 1'
#
loop_
_entity.id
_entity.type
_entity.pdbx_description
1 polymer ?
#
loop_
_entity_poly.entity_id
_entity_poly.type
_entity_poly.pdbx_seq_one_letter_code
_entity_poly.pdbx_strand_id
1 'polypeptide(L)'
;MSEITKRAFASSLKKMLAKKPLEKIRIIDITEYCGVNRQTFYYHFKDIYDLLEWVYTNEATKALGGKKTYETWQQGFKQIFQYIVNNKEFVLTTFNSVSREYLERYLYNEVYLLLIGVVEEKAKGIPVREKDKSFIADFYKYAFVGIVLDWIKSGMKEESDKIIERLNKLIYGNMEEALERYRTDKTYSYKK
;
A
#
# COMPACT_ATOMS: atom_id res chain seq x y z
N MET A 1 16.29 -21.97 2.64
CA MET A 1 15.13 -22.75 2.14
C MET A 1 13.78 -22.07 2.44
N SER A 2 13.58 -21.45 3.59
CA SER A 2 12.29 -20.85 3.99
C SER A 2 11.71 -19.82 3.00
N GLU A 3 12.49 -18.89 2.50
CA GLU A 3 12.02 -17.78 1.66
C GLU A 3 11.63 -18.22 0.24
N ILE A 4 12.34 -19.19 -0.33
CA ILE A 4 12.02 -19.75 -1.66
C ILE A 4 10.66 -20.44 -1.63
N THR A 5 10.39 -21.21 -0.57
CA THR A 5 9.12 -21.93 -0.39
C THR A 5 7.95 -20.94 -0.22
N LYS A 6 8.12 -19.89 0.58
CA LYS A 6 7.11 -18.83 0.73
C LYS A 6 6.78 -18.17 -0.61
N ARG A 7 7.80 -17.85 -1.42
CA ARG A 7 7.61 -17.27 -2.77
C ARG A 7 6.92 -18.24 -3.72
N ALA A 8 7.20 -19.54 -3.64
CA ALA A 8 6.50 -20.55 -4.44
C ALA A 8 5.01 -20.59 -4.10
N PHE A 9 4.66 -20.60 -2.80
CA PHE A 9 3.27 -20.51 -2.34
C PHE A 9 2.58 -19.22 -2.80
N ALA A 10 3.27 -18.08 -2.67
CA ALA A 10 2.76 -16.77 -3.12
C ALA A 10 2.47 -16.76 -4.63
N SER A 11 3.39 -17.28 -5.44
CA SER A 11 3.21 -17.39 -6.89
C SER A 11 2.03 -18.31 -7.25
N SER A 12 1.90 -19.45 -6.55
CA SER A 12 0.79 -20.38 -6.71
C SER A 12 -0.55 -19.72 -6.38
N LEU A 13 -0.64 -19.04 -5.21
CA LEU A 13 -1.85 -18.33 -4.79
C LEU A 13 -2.27 -17.27 -5.82
N LYS A 14 -1.34 -16.43 -6.28
CA LYS A 14 -1.63 -15.39 -7.28
C LYS A 14 -2.17 -15.96 -8.59
N LYS A 15 -1.58 -17.06 -9.09
CA LYS A 15 -2.07 -17.74 -10.29
C LYS A 15 -3.47 -18.33 -10.13
N MET A 16 -3.80 -18.80 -8.92
CA MET A 16 -5.13 -19.32 -8.63
C MET A 16 -6.16 -18.21 -8.49
N LEU A 17 -5.79 -17.10 -7.84
CA LEU A 17 -6.64 -15.92 -7.67
C LEU A 17 -6.95 -15.23 -9.01
N ALA A 18 -6.12 -15.37 -10.02
CA ALA A 18 -6.44 -14.93 -11.38
C ALA A 18 -7.59 -15.73 -12.03
N LYS A 19 -7.97 -16.90 -11.46
CA LYS A 19 -8.97 -17.81 -12.06
C LYS A 19 -10.20 -18.03 -11.19
N LYS A 20 -10.08 -17.91 -9.87
CA LYS A 20 -11.17 -18.19 -8.93
C LYS A 20 -10.99 -17.37 -7.64
N PRO A 21 -12.10 -17.01 -6.95
CA PRO A 21 -12.02 -16.25 -5.71
C PRO A 21 -11.35 -17.07 -4.60
N LEU A 22 -10.82 -16.36 -3.58
CA LEU A 22 -10.01 -16.94 -2.49
C LEU A 22 -10.76 -18.06 -1.75
N GLU A 23 -12.06 -17.89 -1.53
CA GLU A 23 -12.93 -18.83 -0.81
C GLU A 23 -13.02 -20.21 -1.51
N LYS A 24 -12.70 -20.28 -2.79
CA LYS A 24 -12.65 -21.51 -3.59
C LYS A 24 -11.24 -22.10 -3.71
N ILE A 25 -10.24 -21.50 -3.10
CA ILE A 25 -8.86 -21.99 -3.11
C ILE A 25 -8.60 -22.73 -1.79
N ARG A 26 -8.14 -23.98 -1.89
CA ARG A 26 -7.78 -24.78 -0.72
C ARG A 26 -6.26 -24.87 -0.59
N ILE A 27 -5.78 -25.04 0.65
CA ILE A 27 -4.34 -25.22 0.92
C ILE A 27 -3.78 -26.41 0.12
N ILE A 28 -4.57 -27.48 -0.07
CA ILE A 28 -4.14 -28.61 -0.88
C ILE A 28 -3.84 -28.21 -2.32
N ASP A 29 -4.67 -27.34 -2.91
CA ASP A 29 -4.48 -26.89 -4.29
C ASP A 29 -3.12 -26.16 -4.45
N ILE A 30 -2.76 -25.35 -3.44
CA ILE A 30 -1.49 -24.60 -3.39
C ILE A 30 -0.30 -25.56 -3.21
N THR A 31 -0.41 -26.51 -2.29
CA THR A 31 0.69 -27.43 -1.97
C THR A 31 0.94 -28.42 -3.08
N GLU A 32 -0.10 -28.95 -3.73
CA GLU A 32 0.02 -29.81 -4.93
C GLU A 32 0.69 -29.06 -6.08
N TYR A 33 0.28 -27.80 -6.32
CA TYR A 33 0.91 -26.96 -7.34
C TYR A 33 2.41 -26.75 -7.10
N CYS A 34 2.83 -26.67 -5.84
CA CYS A 34 4.22 -26.47 -5.43
C CYS A 34 5.00 -27.80 -5.28
N GLY A 35 4.36 -28.97 -5.42
CA GLY A 35 4.99 -30.27 -5.24
C GLY A 35 5.42 -30.57 -3.81
N VAL A 36 4.69 -30.04 -2.82
CA VAL A 36 5.00 -30.22 -1.39
C VAL A 36 3.76 -30.69 -0.62
N ASN A 37 3.97 -31.18 0.64
CA ASN A 37 2.87 -31.60 1.48
C ASN A 37 2.27 -30.43 2.30
N ARG A 38 1.09 -30.67 2.91
CA ARG A 38 0.40 -29.66 3.75
C ARG A 38 1.20 -29.23 4.97
N GLN A 39 2.02 -30.12 5.56
CA GLN A 39 2.83 -29.75 6.72
C GLN A 39 3.83 -28.67 6.36
N THR A 40 4.40 -28.70 5.14
CA THR A 40 5.29 -27.65 4.63
C THR A 40 4.56 -26.30 4.57
N PHE A 41 3.28 -26.27 4.21
CA PHE A 41 2.49 -25.04 4.24
C PHE A 41 2.33 -24.51 5.66
N TYR A 42 1.86 -25.35 6.58
CA TYR A 42 1.63 -24.96 7.99
C TYR A 42 2.90 -24.61 8.76
N TYR A 43 4.06 -25.06 8.29
CA TYR A 43 5.35 -24.60 8.83
C TYR A 43 5.60 -23.12 8.54
N HIS A 44 5.03 -22.57 7.46
CA HIS A 44 5.28 -21.20 7.01
C HIS A 44 4.12 -20.25 7.25
N PHE A 45 2.88 -20.74 7.18
CA PHE A 45 1.66 -19.95 7.25
C PHE A 45 0.59 -20.65 8.07
N LYS A 46 -0.12 -19.88 8.88
CA LYS A 46 -1.22 -20.36 9.70
C LYS A 46 -2.39 -20.83 8.83
N ASP A 47 -2.71 -20.06 7.82
CA ASP A 47 -3.80 -20.30 6.89
C ASP A 47 -3.55 -19.55 5.54
N ILE A 48 -4.53 -19.60 4.63
CA ILE A 48 -4.43 -18.99 3.31
C ILE A 48 -4.46 -17.44 3.39
N TYR A 49 -5.09 -16.88 4.43
CA TYR A 49 -5.15 -15.43 4.64
C TYR A 49 -3.80 -14.89 5.11
N ASP A 50 -3.10 -15.64 5.98
CA ASP A 50 -1.73 -15.32 6.40
C ASP A 50 -0.78 -15.33 5.19
N LEU A 51 -0.92 -16.28 4.26
CA LEU A 51 -0.19 -16.26 2.99
C LEU A 51 -0.55 -15.03 2.14
N LEU A 52 -1.83 -14.66 2.05
CA LEU A 52 -2.29 -13.49 1.30
C LEU A 52 -1.71 -12.20 1.88
N GLU A 53 -1.73 -12.04 3.20
CA GLU A 53 -1.13 -10.91 3.91
C GLU A 53 0.38 -10.84 3.65
N TRP A 54 1.06 -11.98 3.69
CA TRP A 54 2.48 -12.06 3.36
C TRP A 54 2.76 -11.64 1.91
N VAL A 55 1.91 -12.01 0.94
CA VAL A 55 2.03 -11.57 -0.46
C VAL A 55 2.00 -10.05 -0.55
N TYR A 56 1.01 -9.41 0.05
CA TYR A 56 0.90 -7.96 0.03
C TYR A 56 2.08 -7.29 0.74
N THR A 57 2.44 -7.75 1.94
CA THR A 57 3.51 -7.13 2.74
C THR A 57 4.89 -7.29 2.10
N ASN A 58 5.21 -8.46 1.56
CA ASN A 58 6.57 -8.74 1.09
C ASN A 58 6.82 -8.43 -0.38
N GLU A 59 5.82 -8.59 -1.25
CA GLU A 59 6.02 -8.29 -2.68
C GLU A 59 5.92 -6.81 -2.97
N ALA A 60 4.95 -6.15 -2.35
CA ALA A 60 4.66 -4.77 -2.67
C ALA A 60 5.56 -3.79 -1.92
N THR A 61 5.94 -4.08 -0.66
CA THR A 61 6.97 -3.29 0.05
C THR A 61 8.30 -3.26 -0.71
N LYS A 62 8.67 -4.36 -1.37
CA LYS A 62 9.85 -4.40 -2.25
C LYS A 62 9.70 -3.49 -3.47
N ALA A 63 8.47 -3.30 -3.97
CA ALA A 63 8.24 -2.43 -5.12
C ALA A 63 8.55 -0.96 -4.81
N LEU A 64 8.31 -0.48 -3.59
CA LEU A 64 8.56 0.92 -3.20
C LEU A 64 10.05 1.31 -3.18
N GLY A 65 10.97 0.35 -3.01
CA GLY A 65 12.40 0.54 -3.23
C GLY A 65 13.05 1.71 -2.46
N GLY A 66 12.53 2.09 -1.28
CA GLY A 66 13.09 3.17 -0.45
C GLY A 66 12.75 4.60 -0.91
N LYS A 67 11.89 4.79 -1.90
CA LYS A 67 11.50 6.11 -2.43
C LYS A 67 10.44 6.80 -1.56
N LYS A 68 10.85 7.26 -0.37
CA LYS A 68 9.97 7.81 0.68
C LYS A 68 10.36 9.25 1.06
N THR A 69 10.94 10.02 0.12
CA THR A 69 11.33 11.42 0.32
C THR A 69 10.37 12.34 -0.45
N TYR A 70 10.39 13.62 -0.12
CA TYR A 70 9.60 14.63 -0.84
C TYR A 70 9.93 14.68 -2.33
N GLU A 71 11.18 14.51 -2.71
CA GLU A 71 11.58 14.49 -4.12
C GLU A 71 11.19 13.21 -4.84
N THR A 72 10.99 12.10 -4.11
CA THR A 72 10.77 10.77 -4.68
C THR A 72 9.37 10.21 -4.44
N TRP A 73 8.50 10.88 -3.66
CA TRP A 73 7.17 10.36 -3.32
C TRP A 73 6.32 10.04 -4.54
N GLN A 74 6.39 10.87 -5.58
CA GLN A 74 5.67 10.64 -6.84
C GLN A 74 6.11 9.33 -7.49
N GLN A 75 7.42 9.06 -7.48
CA GLN A 75 7.98 7.81 -8.00
C GLN A 75 7.54 6.62 -7.13
N GLY A 76 7.55 6.77 -5.81
CA GLY A 76 7.04 5.77 -4.87
C GLY A 76 5.57 5.47 -5.10
N PHE A 77 4.76 6.51 -5.28
CA PHE A 77 3.33 6.37 -5.55
C PHE A 77 3.07 5.74 -6.93
N LYS A 78 3.84 6.12 -7.96
CA LYS A 78 3.83 5.48 -9.28
C LYS A 78 4.15 3.97 -9.19
N GLN A 79 5.05 3.56 -8.31
CA GLN A 79 5.37 2.16 -8.09
C GLN A 79 4.19 1.38 -7.47
N ILE A 80 3.39 2.01 -6.60
CA ILE A 80 2.15 1.41 -6.09
C ILE A 80 1.17 1.16 -7.24
N PHE A 81 0.92 2.15 -8.11
CA PHE A 81 0.09 1.97 -9.28
C PHE A 81 0.62 0.89 -10.21
N GLN A 82 1.93 0.89 -10.48
CA GLN A 82 2.57 -0.09 -11.35
C GLN A 82 2.45 -1.51 -10.80
N TYR A 83 2.61 -1.68 -9.48
CA TYR A 83 2.38 -2.98 -8.83
C TYR A 83 0.94 -3.44 -9.03
N ILE A 84 -0.03 -2.56 -8.85
CA ILE A 84 -1.46 -2.86 -9.03
C ILE A 84 -1.75 -3.27 -10.48
N VAL A 85 -1.24 -2.52 -11.46
CA VAL A 85 -1.42 -2.83 -12.89
C VAL A 85 -0.78 -4.16 -13.26
N ASN A 86 0.45 -4.41 -12.81
CA ASN A 86 1.18 -5.65 -13.10
C ASN A 86 0.53 -6.89 -12.45
N ASN A 87 -0.33 -6.68 -11.44
CA ASN A 87 -1.06 -7.74 -10.74
C ASN A 87 -2.59 -7.55 -10.85
N LYS A 88 -3.06 -6.96 -11.95
CA LYS A 88 -4.44 -6.49 -12.12
C LYS A 88 -5.50 -7.55 -11.76
N GLU A 89 -5.40 -8.76 -12.30
CA GLU A 89 -6.36 -9.83 -12.02
C GLU A 89 -6.38 -10.24 -10.54
N PHE A 90 -5.20 -10.39 -9.94
CA PHE A 90 -5.05 -10.66 -8.52
C PHE A 90 -5.68 -9.56 -7.65
N VAL A 91 -5.38 -8.29 -7.96
CA VAL A 91 -5.89 -7.13 -7.21
C VAL A 91 -7.40 -7.01 -7.37
N LEU A 92 -7.96 -7.15 -8.58
CA LEU A 92 -9.39 -7.08 -8.81
C LEU A 92 -10.14 -8.23 -8.12
N THR A 93 -9.60 -9.44 -8.15
CA THR A 93 -10.21 -10.59 -7.46
C THR A 93 -10.22 -10.39 -5.95
N THR A 94 -9.14 -9.88 -5.37
CA THR A 94 -9.08 -9.56 -3.95
C THR A 94 -10.02 -8.39 -3.59
N PHE A 95 -10.03 -7.33 -4.41
CA PHE A 95 -10.89 -6.15 -4.19
C PHE A 95 -12.39 -6.51 -4.18
N ASN A 96 -12.81 -7.45 -5.03
CA ASN A 96 -14.20 -7.86 -5.16
C ASN A 96 -14.59 -9.07 -4.27
N SER A 97 -13.78 -9.41 -3.27
CA SER A 97 -14.00 -10.54 -2.37
C SER A 97 -14.01 -10.10 -0.90
N VAL A 98 -14.33 -11.04 -0.01
CA VAL A 98 -14.20 -10.85 1.46
C VAL A 98 -12.74 -10.55 1.88
N SER A 99 -11.79 -10.78 1.00
CA SER A 99 -10.35 -10.52 1.24
C SER A 99 -9.93 -9.09 0.96
N ARG A 100 -10.86 -8.20 0.62
CA ARG A 100 -10.62 -6.79 0.31
C ARG A 100 -9.89 -6.05 1.43
N GLU A 101 -10.16 -6.39 2.68
CA GLU A 101 -9.51 -5.78 3.84
C GLU A 101 -7.99 -5.95 3.85
N TYR A 102 -7.45 -7.05 3.27
CA TYR A 102 -6.00 -7.27 3.17
C TYR A 102 -5.36 -6.31 2.16
N LEU A 103 -6.01 -6.08 1.02
CA LEU A 103 -5.58 -5.09 0.05
C LEU A 103 -5.65 -3.67 0.64
N GLU A 104 -6.74 -3.30 1.31
CA GLU A 104 -6.90 -1.99 1.93
C GLU A 104 -5.83 -1.76 3.01
N ARG A 105 -5.65 -2.71 3.93
CA ARG A 105 -4.63 -2.63 4.99
C ARG A 105 -3.23 -2.47 4.40
N TYR A 106 -2.92 -3.22 3.35
CA TYR A 106 -1.68 -3.06 2.61
C TYR A 106 -1.53 -1.63 2.06
N LEU A 107 -2.53 -1.12 1.34
CA LEU A 107 -2.48 0.22 0.76
C LEU A 107 -2.34 1.31 1.84
N TYR A 108 -3.11 1.22 2.92
CA TYR A 108 -3.01 2.16 4.04
C TYR A 108 -1.63 2.16 4.67
N ASN A 109 -1.01 0.99 4.86
CA ASN A 109 0.33 0.89 5.43
C ASN A 109 1.39 1.50 4.51
N GLU A 110 1.42 1.11 3.22
CA GLU A 110 2.45 1.57 2.29
C GLU A 110 2.34 3.07 2.00
N VAL A 111 1.13 3.58 1.83
CA VAL A 111 0.90 5.01 1.61
C VAL A 111 1.24 5.82 2.87
N TYR A 112 0.94 5.30 4.08
CA TYR A 112 1.35 5.95 5.33
C TYR A 112 2.88 6.04 5.43
N LEU A 113 3.59 4.95 5.20
CA LEU A 113 5.05 4.92 5.26
C LEU A 113 5.71 5.86 4.23
N LEU A 114 5.07 6.02 3.07
CA LEU A 114 5.50 6.98 2.06
C LEU A 114 5.33 8.43 2.57
N LEU A 115 4.13 8.73 3.06
CA LEU A 115 3.76 10.10 3.44
C LEU A 115 4.41 10.57 4.73
N ILE A 116 4.56 9.70 5.74
CA ILE A 116 5.23 10.09 6.99
C ILE A 116 6.70 10.45 6.74
N GLY A 117 7.38 9.74 5.83
CA GLY A 117 8.74 10.09 5.42
C GLY A 117 8.83 11.49 4.79
N VAL A 118 7.85 11.85 3.95
CA VAL A 118 7.75 13.18 3.35
C VAL A 118 7.47 14.25 4.42
N VAL A 119 6.53 13.98 5.33
CA VAL A 119 6.18 14.90 6.44
C VAL A 119 7.39 15.15 7.34
N GLU A 120 8.12 14.10 7.73
CA GLU A 120 9.33 14.23 8.55
C GLU A 120 10.43 15.01 7.86
N GLU A 121 10.63 14.80 6.55
CA GLU A 121 11.60 15.56 5.77
C GLU A 121 11.27 17.05 5.74
N LYS A 122 9.99 17.40 5.51
CA LYS A 122 9.51 18.78 5.47
C LYS A 122 9.44 19.44 6.85
N ALA A 123 9.28 18.65 7.90
CA ALA A 123 9.28 19.13 9.28
C ALA A 123 10.69 19.45 9.83
N LYS A 124 11.77 19.17 9.08
CA LYS A 124 13.13 19.49 9.53
C LYS A 124 13.28 20.98 9.82
N GLY A 125 13.62 21.31 11.09
CA GLY A 125 13.75 22.69 11.54
C GLY A 125 12.42 23.38 11.92
N ILE A 126 11.29 22.68 11.84
CA ILE A 126 9.98 23.15 12.26
C ILE A 126 9.57 22.33 13.48
N PRO A 127 9.42 22.94 14.69
CA PRO A 127 9.05 22.21 15.89
C PRO A 127 7.55 21.86 15.86
N VAL A 128 7.23 20.65 15.39
CA VAL A 128 5.90 20.06 15.34
C VAL A 128 5.90 18.78 16.16
N ARG A 129 4.84 18.54 16.94
CA ARG A 129 4.71 17.32 17.77
C ARG A 129 4.55 16.09 16.86
N GLU A 130 5.11 14.96 17.28
CA GLU A 130 5.03 13.70 16.52
C GLU A 130 3.58 13.29 16.19
N LYS A 131 2.66 13.46 17.17
CA LYS A 131 1.23 13.19 16.95
C LYS A 131 0.60 14.05 15.84
N ASP A 132 1.07 15.28 15.67
CA ASP A 132 0.54 16.21 14.68
C ASP A 132 1.15 15.89 13.30
N LYS A 133 2.42 15.48 13.23
CA LYS A 133 3.04 14.92 12.00
C LYS A 133 2.32 13.66 11.55
N SER A 134 2.07 12.73 12.48
CA SER A 134 1.32 11.50 12.18
C SER A 134 -0.09 11.80 11.68
N PHE A 135 -0.78 12.79 12.28
CA PHE A 135 -2.11 13.21 11.86
C PHE A 135 -2.12 13.80 10.44
N ILE A 136 -1.12 14.63 10.10
CA ILE A 136 -0.95 15.16 8.74
C ILE A 136 -0.75 14.01 7.75
N ALA A 137 0.14 13.07 8.05
CA ALA A 137 0.38 11.90 7.20
C ALA A 137 -0.89 11.04 7.04
N ASP A 138 -1.65 10.82 8.13
CA ASP A 138 -2.91 10.09 8.11
C ASP A 138 -3.97 10.78 7.25
N PHE A 139 -4.11 12.09 7.34
CA PHE A 139 -5.07 12.85 6.54
C PHE A 139 -4.83 12.64 5.03
N TYR A 140 -3.60 12.81 4.58
CA TYR A 140 -3.24 12.58 3.19
C TYR A 140 -3.34 11.09 2.80
N LYS A 141 -2.99 10.18 3.69
CA LYS A 141 -3.12 8.72 3.46
C LYS A 141 -4.55 8.33 3.08
N TYR A 142 -5.55 8.83 3.80
CA TYR A 142 -6.95 8.52 3.49
C TYR A 142 -7.37 9.05 2.12
N ALA A 143 -6.94 10.25 1.75
CA ALA A 143 -7.21 10.81 0.43
C ALA A 143 -6.54 9.97 -0.69
N PHE A 144 -5.28 9.62 -0.52
CA PHE A 144 -4.53 8.84 -1.51
C PHE A 144 -5.08 7.44 -1.68
N VAL A 145 -5.33 6.73 -0.58
CA VAL A 145 -5.87 5.37 -0.64
C VAL A 145 -7.27 5.37 -1.22
N GLY A 146 -8.12 6.34 -0.85
CA GLY A 146 -9.45 6.50 -1.45
C GLY A 146 -9.40 6.62 -2.97
N ILE A 147 -8.50 7.46 -3.49
CA ILE A 147 -8.30 7.64 -4.94
C ILE A 147 -7.82 6.34 -5.61
N VAL A 148 -6.89 5.61 -4.99
CA VAL A 148 -6.41 4.31 -5.52
C VAL A 148 -7.55 3.29 -5.54
N LEU A 149 -8.34 3.19 -4.47
CA LEU A 149 -9.47 2.25 -4.39
C LEU A 149 -10.57 2.58 -5.41
N ASP A 150 -10.88 3.85 -5.61
CA ASP A 150 -11.84 4.29 -6.64
C ASP A 150 -11.31 4.00 -8.05
N TRP A 151 -10.01 4.19 -8.28
CA TRP A 151 -9.37 3.84 -9.54
C TRP A 151 -9.42 2.32 -9.81
N ILE A 152 -9.15 1.47 -8.80
CA ILE A 152 -9.30 0.02 -8.90
C ILE A 152 -10.76 -0.33 -9.23
N LYS A 153 -11.72 0.25 -8.49
CA LYS A 153 -13.17 0.04 -8.67
C LYS A 153 -13.64 0.39 -10.09
N SER A 154 -13.06 1.46 -10.68
CA SER A 154 -13.37 1.88 -12.05
C SER A 154 -12.75 0.98 -13.14
N GLY A 155 -12.00 -0.05 -12.76
CA GLY A 155 -11.31 -0.97 -13.66
C GLY A 155 -9.96 -0.46 -14.14
N MET A 156 -9.36 0.52 -13.42
CA MET A 156 -8.03 1.09 -13.72
C MET A 156 -7.99 1.79 -15.09
N LYS A 157 -9.08 2.49 -15.48
CA LYS A 157 -9.24 3.08 -16.81
C LYS A 157 -8.38 4.34 -17.02
N GLU A 158 -8.17 5.12 -15.98
CA GLU A 158 -7.38 6.34 -16.05
C GLU A 158 -5.87 6.02 -15.95
N GLU A 159 -5.06 6.77 -16.67
CA GLU A 159 -3.60 6.68 -16.58
C GLU A 159 -3.11 7.15 -15.21
N SER A 160 -2.31 6.34 -14.54
CA SER A 160 -1.79 6.64 -13.20
C SER A 160 -1.02 7.97 -13.14
N ASP A 161 -0.27 8.30 -14.19
CA ASP A 161 0.53 9.53 -14.24
C ASP A 161 -0.36 10.79 -14.16
N LYS A 162 -1.56 10.77 -14.77
CA LYS A 162 -2.53 11.87 -14.67
C LYS A 162 -3.09 12.04 -13.26
N ILE A 163 -3.32 10.92 -12.56
CA ILE A 163 -3.75 10.95 -11.16
C ILE A 163 -2.65 11.55 -10.29
N ILE A 164 -1.40 11.10 -10.47
CA ILE A 164 -0.24 11.59 -9.71
C ILE A 164 -0.01 13.09 -9.96
N GLU A 165 -0.12 13.54 -11.19
CA GLU A 165 -0.01 14.98 -11.52
C GLU A 165 -1.06 15.83 -10.81
N ARG A 166 -2.33 15.38 -10.79
CA ARG A 166 -3.39 16.09 -10.05
C ARG A 166 -3.14 16.12 -8.54
N LEU A 167 -2.70 14.99 -7.98
CA LEU A 167 -2.32 14.93 -6.57
C LEU A 167 -1.17 15.88 -6.26
N ASN A 168 -0.15 15.94 -7.12
CA ASN A 168 0.96 16.85 -6.94
C ASN A 168 0.51 18.31 -6.89
N LYS A 169 -0.40 18.71 -7.80
CA LYS A 169 -0.97 20.09 -7.79
C LYS A 169 -1.71 20.43 -6.50
N LEU A 170 -2.36 19.45 -5.87
CA LEU A 170 -3.09 19.63 -4.61
C LEU A 170 -2.17 19.65 -3.38
N ILE A 171 -1.04 18.92 -3.42
CA ILE A 171 -0.16 18.75 -2.27
C ILE A 171 0.92 19.82 -2.23
N TYR A 172 1.34 20.32 -3.40
CA TYR A 172 2.43 21.27 -3.52
C TYR A 172 2.18 22.51 -2.63
N GLY A 173 3.06 22.72 -1.67
CA GLY A 173 2.96 23.80 -0.67
C GLY A 173 1.99 23.55 0.48
N ASN A 174 0.96 22.75 0.32
CA ASN A 174 -0.07 22.54 1.34
C ASN A 174 0.45 21.73 2.55
N MET A 175 1.39 20.84 2.35
CA MET A 175 1.98 20.05 3.43
C MET A 175 2.88 20.92 4.31
N GLU A 176 3.69 21.79 3.71
CA GLU A 176 4.51 22.79 4.41
C GLU A 176 3.63 23.77 5.18
N GLU A 177 2.56 24.25 4.56
CA GLU A 177 1.61 25.15 5.23
C GLU A 177 0.91 24.45 6.40
N ALA A 178 0.55 23.17 6.27
CA ALA A 178 0.00 22.40 7.38
C ALA A 178 1.00 22.32 8.54
N LEU A 179 2.27 21.99 8.28
CA LEU A 179 3.33 21.93 9.28
C LEU A 179 3.53 23.27 9.98
N GLU A 180 3.53 24.39 9.23
CA GLU A 180 3.62 25.73 9.82
C GLU A 180 2.45 26.05 10.75
N ARG A 181 1.22 25.59 10.46
CA ARG A 181 0.04 25.75 11.32
C ARG A 181 0.11 24.95 12.61
N TYR A 182 0.84 23.83 12.62
CA TYR A 182 1.02 22.95 13.77
C TYR A 182 2.30 23.26 14.59
N ARG A 183 3.04 24.33 14.26
CA ARG A 183 4.24 24.73 15.02
C ARG A 183 3.93 24.97 16.48
N THR A 184 4.83 24.51 17.35
CA THR A 184 4.68 24.69 18.82
C THR A 184 5.35 25.96 19.34
N ASP A 185 6.22 26.60 18.56
CA ASP A 185 6.96 27.83 18.92
C ASP A 185 6.29 29.13 18.44
N LYS A 186 5.17 29.04 17.72
CA LYS A 186 4.36 30.19 17.29
C LYS A 186 2.90 29.99 17.67
N THR A 187 2.28 31.03 18.19
CA THR A 187 0.82 31.07 18.42
C THR A 187 0.14 31.39 17.09
N TYR A 188 -0.56 30.41 16.51
CA TYR A 188 -1.33 30.64 15.30
C TYR A 188 -2.62 31.37 15.66
N SER A 189 -2.70 32.64 15.33
CA SER A 189 -3.94 33.41 15.47
C SER A 189 -4.79 33.19 14.22
N TYR A 190 -5.86 32.41 14.35
CA TYR A 190 -6.88 32.37 13.28
C TYR A 190 -7.46 33.79 13.17
N LYS A 191 -7.16 34.52 12.12
CA LYS A 191 -7.96 35.69 11.76
C LYS A 191 -9.37 35.17 11.48
N LYS A 192 -10.32 35.58 12.36
CA LYS A 192 -11.75 35.37 12.17
C LYS A 192 -12.24 36.11 10.94
#